data_23d6eb231f7db1612da6948e7d778af1
#
_entry.id   23d6eb231f7db1612da6948e7d778af1
#
_cell.length_a   1.000
_cell.length_b   1.000
_cell.length_c   1.000
_cell.angle_alpha   90.00
_cell.angle_beta   90.00
_cell.angle_gamma   90.00
#
_symmetry.space_group_name_H-M   'P 1'
#
loop_
_entity.id
_entity.type
_entity.pdbx_description
1 polymer ?
#
loop_
_entity_poly.entity_id
_entity_poly.type
_entity_poly.pdbx_seq_one_letter_code
_entity_poly.pdbx_strand_id
1 'polypeptide(L)'
;MKLSKLFLILSMLFLMACSAAYEQVKEIDIKNPKTFQQHLLYNYKENASFEAEKMHDWNSAKLYSEKALRALDGEKIYPEKINYWKLSSEKAQDMKSAYNNLLSIYDEAFIKDPKNLAKAISSLDCWAEQEEEKWQTWDIEKCK
;
A
#
# COMPACT_ATOMS: atom_id res chain seq x y z
N MET A 1 23.38 -29.83 18.35
CA MET A 1 22.59 -30.21 17.14
C MET A 1 21.09 -29.91 17.19
N LYS A 2 20.41 -29.91 18.35
CA LYS A 2 18.96 -29.64 18.43
C LYS A 2 18.62 -28.13 18.35
N LEU A 3 19.47 -27.27 18.90
CA LEU A 3 19.22 -25.79 18.90
C LEU A 3 19.31 -25.17 17.51
N SER A 4 20.26 -25.63 16.67
CA SER A 4 20.42 -25.11 15.30
C SER A 4 19.23 -25.45 14.37
N LYS A 5 18.64 -26.65 14.57
CA LYS A 5 17.46 -27.05 13.81
C LYS A 5 16.21 -26.25 14.21
N LEU A 6 16.08 -25.92 15.50
CA LEU A 6 14.99 -25.06 15.99
C LEU A 6 15.12 -23.63 15.45
N PHE A 7 16.32 -23.10 15.36
CA PHE A 7 16.59 -21.77 14.79
C PHE A 7 16.29 -21.70 13.29
N LEU A 8 16.61 -22.76 12.53
CA LEU A 8 16.30 -22.89 11.11
C LEU A 8 14.78 -22.96 10.85
N ILE A 9 14.04 -23.69 11.67
CA ILE A 9 12.58 -23.81 11.55
C ILE A 9 11.92 -22.45 11.91
N LEU A 10 12.41 -21.78 12.94
CA LEU A 10 11.89 -20.47 13.36
C LEU A 10 12.14 -19.38 12.28
N SER A 11 13.32 -19.40 11.62
CA SER A 11 13.62 -18.47 10.52
C SER A 11 12.77 -18.71 9.27
N MET A 12 12.42 -19.98 8.98
CA MET A 12 11.53 -20.32 7.88
C MET A 12 10.08 -19.81 8.09
N LEU A 13 9.60 -19.80 9.34
CA LEU A 13 8.28 -19.29 9.68
C LEU A 13 8.17 -17.78 9.48
N PHE A 14 9.24 -17.01 9.70
CA PHE A 14 9.26 -15.56 9.45
C PHE A 14 9.22 -15.20 7.97
N LEU A 15 9.80 -16.00 7.09
CA LEU A 15 9.79 -15.76 5.65
C LEU A 15 8.40 -16.00 5.04
N MET A 16 7.59 -16.89 5.61
CA MET A 16 6.22 -17.14 5.15
C MET A 16 5.21 -16.02 5.53
N ALA A 17 5.50 -15.25 6.56
CA ALA A 17 4.55 -14.22 7.03
C ALA A 17 4.44 -13.00 6.08
N CYS A 18 5.49 -12.67 5.32
CA CYS A 18 5.47 -11.53 4.41
C CYS A 18 4.66 -11.79 3.14
N SER A 19 4.61 -13.03 2.65
CA SER A 19 3.85 -13.39 1.45
C SER A 19 2.38 -13.72 1.72
N ALA A 20 2.01 -14.06 2.96
CA ALA A 20 0.69 -14.56 3.29
C ALA A 20 -0.44 -13.55 2.97
N ALA A 21 -0.25 -12.27 3.27
CA ALA A 21 -1.24 -11.23 2.93
C ALA A 21 -1.35 -11.02 1.42
N TYR A 22 -0.21 -11.05 0.71
CA TYR A 22 -0.19 -10.93 -0.74
C TYR A 22 -0.90 -12.09 -1.42
N GLU A 23 -0.64 -13.33 -1.01
CA GLU A 23 -1.30 -14.51 -1.58
C GLU A 23 -2.83 -14.45 -1.37
N GLN A 24 -3.31 -13.97 -0.21
CA GLN A 24 -4.74 -13.77 0.00
C GLN A 24 -5.33 -12.73 -0.95
N VAL A 25 -4.69 -11.57 -1.07
CA VAL A 25 -5.18 -10.49 -1.95
C VAL A 25 -5.14 -10.91 -3.42
N LYS A 26 -4.12 -11.65 -3.83
CA LYS A 26 -3.94 -12.13 -5.20
C LYS A 26 -5.13 -12.96 -5.68
N GLU A 27 -5.69 -13.81 -4.83
CA GLU A 27 -6.82 -14.67 -5.14
C GLU A 27 -8.18 -13.94 -5.23
N ILE A 28 -8.27 -12.68 -4.75
CA ILE A 28 -9.52 -11.91 -4.78
C ILE A 28 -9.82 -11.45 -6.20
N ASP A 29 -10.91 -11.94 -6.80
CA ASP A 29 -11.37 -11.46 -8.11
C ASP A 29 -12.22 -10.19 -7.96
N ILE A 30 -11.69 -9.05 -8.41
CA ILE A 30 -12.39 -7.77 -8.41
C ILE A 30 -12.25 -7.07 -9.77
N LYS A 31 -13.26 -7.23 -10.64
CA LYS A 31 -13.23 -6.70 -12.02
C LYS A 31 -13.91 -5.34 -12.18
N ASN A 32 -14.94 -5.06 -11.39
CA ASN A 32 -15.76 -3.87 -11.53
C ASN A 32 -16.10 -3.26 -10.17
N PRO A 33 -15.14 -2.59 -9.51
CA PRO A 33 -15.35 -1.97 -8.20
C PRO A 33 -16.44 -0.89 -8.28
N LYS A 34 -17.33 -0.84 -7.27
CA LYS A 34 -18.48 0.07 -7.20
C LYS A 34 -18.45 0.93 -5.94
N THR A 35 -17.90 0.42 -4.84
CA THR A 35 -17.82 1.13 -3.56
C THR A 35 -16.41 1.66 -3.32
N PHE A 36 -16.27 2.59 -2.40
CA PHE A 36 -14.97 3.08 -1.94
C PHE A 36 -14.03 1.95 -1.56
N GLN A 37 -14.50 1.01 -0.74
CA GLN A 37 -13.73 -0.14 -0.27
C GLN A 37 -13.29 -1.04 -1.43
N GLN A 38 -14.17 -1.28 -2.39
CA GLN A 38 -13.85 -2.07 -3.58
C GLN A 38 -12.81 -1.36 -4.47
N HIS A 39 -12.90 -0.04 -4.62
CA HIS A 39 -11.87 0.72 -5.35
C HIS A 39 -10.53 0.71 -4.61
N LEU A 40 -10.52 0.84 -3.28
CA LEU A 40 -9.30 0.72 -2.49
C LEU A 40 -8.67 -0.68 -2.60
N LEU A 41 -9.47 -1.72 -2.41
CA LEU A 41 -9.03 -3.11 -2.58
C LEU A 41 -8.39 -3.30 -3.96
N TYR A 42 -9.05 -2.83 -5.02
CA TYR A 42 -8.54 -2.93 -6.38
C TYR A 42 -7.17 -2.21 -6.52
N ASN A 43 -7.09 -0.95 -6.10
CA ASN A 43 -5.88 -0.15 -6.25
C ASN A 43 -4.71 -0.71 -5.43
N TYR A 44 -4.94 -1.10 -4.18
CA TYR A 44 -3.89 -1.68 -3.34
C TYR A 44 -3.48 -3.08 -3.80
N LYS A 45 -4.40 -3.87 -4.37
CA LYS A 45 -4.04 -5.14 -5.01
C LYS A 45 -3.10 -4.92 -6.19
N GLU A 46 -3.37 -3.93 -7.05
CA GLU A 46 -2.48 -3.57 -8.17
C GLU A 46 -1.10 -3.14 -7.68
N ASN A 47 -1.05 -2.26 -6.66
CA ASN A 47 0.22 -1.85 -6.06
C ASN A 47 0.97 -3.05 -5.46
N ALA A 48 0.30 -3.89 -4.67
CA ALA A 48 0.90 -5.08 -4.07
C ALA A 48 1.45 -6.05 -5.12
N SER A 49 0.72 -6.25 -6.22
CA SER A 49 1.15 -7.11 -7.31
C SER A 49 2.37 -6.54 -8.04
N PHE A 50 2.42 -5.23 -8.22
CA PHE A 50 3.56 -4.56 -8.81
C PHE A 50 4.82 -4.74 -7.95
N GLU A 51 4.71 -4.47 -6.63
CA GLU A 51 5.84 -4.62 -5.72
C GLU A 51 6.31 -6.08 -5.61
N ALA A 52 5.39 -7.04 -5.48
CA ALA A 52 5.74 -8.45 -5.36
C ALA A 52 6.35 -9.02 -6.65
N GLU A 53 5.73 -8.75 -7.81
CA GLU A 53 6.03 -9.46 -9.06
C GLU A 53 7.04 -8.73 -9.95
N LYS A 54 7.16 -7.41 -9.83
CA LYS A 54 8.06 -6.58 -10.66
C LYS A 54 9.24 -6.07 -9.88
N MET A 55 9.00 -5.55 -8.68
CA MET A 55 10.04 -4.93 -7.86
C MET A 55 10.70 -5.93 -6.90
N HIS A 56 10.02 -7.04 -6.62
CA HIS A 56 10.43 -8.04 -5.61
C HIS A 56 10.57 -7.43 -4.19
N ASP A 57 9.88 -6.31 -3.95
CA ASP A 57 9.77 -5.71 -2.61
C ASP A 57 8.59 -6.30 -1.84
N TRP A 58 8.91 -7.28 -1.01
CA TRP A 58 7.93 -7.97 -0.19
C TRP A 58 7.45 -7.15 1.01
N ASN A 59 8.17 -6.09 1.41
CA ASN A 59 7.74 -5.22 2.49
C ASN A 59 6.61 -4.29 2.01
N SER A 60 6.81 -3.64 0.88
CA SER A 60 5.79 -2.80 0.25
C SER A 60 4.60 -3.63 -0.24
N ALA A 61 4.85 -4.80 -0.84
CA ALA A 61 3.79 -5.75 -1.21
C ALA A 61 2.93 -6.16 -0.01
N LYS A 62 3.52 -6.42 1.15
CA LYS A 62 2.81 -6.73 2.39
C LYS A 62 1.98 -5.55 2.86
N LEU A 63 2.56 -4.35 2.94
CA LEU A 63 1.87 -3.13 3.37
C LEU A 63 0.59 -2.90 2.54
N TYR A 64 0.70 -2.94 1.22
CA TYR A 64 -0.42 -2.74 0.32
C TYR A 64 -1.45 -3.87 0.43
N SER A 65 -1.00 -5.12 0.59
CA SER A 65 -1.90 -6.25 0.77
C SER A 65 -2.69 -6.15 2.08
N GLU A 66 -2.07 -5.79 3.17
CA GLU A 66 -2.75 -5.58 4.46
C GLU A 66 -3.79 -4.44 4.36
N LYS A 67 -3.48 -3.34 3.67
CA LYS A 67 -4.45 -2.26 3.41
C LYS A 67 -5.61 -2.73 2.52
N ALA A 68 -5.33 -3.54 1.51
CA ALA A 68 -6.36 -4.13 0.66
C ALA A 68 -7.32 -5.02 1.46
N LEU A 69 -6.81 -5.88 2.33
CA LEU A 69 -7.62 -6.76 3.19
C LEU A 69 -8.46 -5.96 4.20
N ARG A 70 -7.88 -4.94 4.82
CA ARG A 70 -8.62 -4.04 5.73
C ARG A 70 -9.73 -3.29 5.01
N ALA A 71 -9.49 -2.88 3.75
CA ALA A 71 -10.55 -2.28 2.92
C ALA A 71 -11.67 -3.30 2.62
N LEU A 72 -11.33 -4.56 2.36
CA LEU A 72 -12.31 -5.65 2.18
C LEU A 72 -13.16 -5.86 3.43
N ASP A 73 -12.57 -5.76 4.62
CA ASP A 73 -13.26 -5.84 5.91
C ASP A 73 -14.12 -4.61 6.24
N GLY A 74 -14.16 -3.62 5.34
CA GLY A 74 -14.98 -2.42 5.47
C GLY A 74 -14.36 -1.31 6.32
N GLU A 75 -13.08 -1.41 6.66
CA GLU A 75 -12.39 -0.37 7.42
C GLU A 75 -12.28 0.94 6.63
N LYS A 76 -12.27 2.05 7.36
CA LYS A 76 -11.95 3.38 6.82
C LYS A 76 -10.43 3.50 6.69
N ILE A 77 -9.93 3.40 5.46
CA ILE A 77 -8.50 3.42 5.16
C ILE A 77 -8.04 4.85 4.85
N TYR A 78 -6.91 5.22 5.43
CA TYR A 78 -6.19 6.47 5.18
C TYR A 78 -4.83 6.18 4.55
N PRO A 79 -4.20 7.15 3.85
CA PRO A 79 -2.81 7.01 3.46
C PRO A 79 -1.92 6.91 4.70
N GLU A 80 -0.75 6.32 4.57
CA GLU A 80 0.24 6.29 5.64
C GLU A 80 0.67 7.71 6.01
N LYS A 81 0.94 7.92 7.30
CA LYS A 81 1.46 9.21 7.76
C LYS A 81 2.82 9.49 7.11
N ILE A 82 3.08 10.73 6.74
CA ILE A 82 4.32 11.10 6.02
C ILE A 82 5.60 10.72 6.81
N ASN A 83 5.54 10.72 8.15
CA ASN A 83 6.66 10.31 8.99
C ASN A 83 6.88 8.78 9.08
N TYR A 84 6.00 7.98 8.48
CA TYR A 84 6.23 6.55 8.29
C TYR A 84 7.37 6.30 7.30
N TRP A 85 7.51 7.20 6.31
CA TRP A 85 8.45 7.09 5.20
C TRP A 85 9.77 7.83 5.49
N LYS A 86 10.90 7.29 5.03
CA LYS A 86 12.23 7.90 5.20
C LYS A 86 12.55 8.88 4.07
N LEU A 87 11.80 9.96 4.01
CA LEU A 87 11.89 10.98 2.97
C LEU A 87 12.93 12.06 3.30
N SER A 88 13.45 12.76 2.28
CA SER A 88 14.15 14.02 2.50
C SER A 88 13.19 15.09 3.04
N SER A 89 13.74 16.11 3.74
CA SER A 89 12.90 17.17 4.31
C SER A 89 12.07 17.91 3.26
N GLU A 90 12.62 18.12 2.07
CA GLU A 90 11.94 18.75 0.94
C GLU A 90 10.74 17.91 0.49
N LYS A 91 10.96 16.62 0.20
CA LYS A 91 9.91 15.69 -0.24
C LYS A 91 8.84 15.47 0.82
N ALA A 92 9.25 15.36 2.08
CA ALA A 92 8.32 15.24 3.19
C ALA A 92 7.41 16.48 3.30
N GLN A 93 7.92 17.69 3.01
CA GLN A 93 7.11 18.92 3.03
C GLN A 93 6.07 18.95 1.91
N ASP A 94 6.47 18.59 0.69
CA ASP A 94 5.57 18.52 -0.47
C ASP A 94 4.45 17.51 -0.23
N MET A 95 4.81 16.31 0.21
CA MET A 95 3.85 15.25 0.48
C MET A 95 2.94 15.55 1.66
N LYS A 96 3.44 16.26 2.68
CA LYS A 96 2.61 16.70 3.81
C LYS A 96 1.49 17.62 3.36
N SER A 97 1.75 18.48 2.37
CA SER A 97 0.71 19.34 1.79
C SER A 97 -0.34 18.51 1.07
N ALA A 98 0.08 17.57 0.22
CA ALA A 98 -0.84 16.65 -0.46
C ALA A 98 -1.65 15.80 0.53
N TYR A 99 -1.02 15.24 1.55
CA TYR A 99 -1.65 14.48 2.62
C TYR A 99 -2.73 15.29 3.35
N ASN A 100 -2.40 16.51 3.78
CA ASN A 100 -3.34 17.37 4.50
C ASN A 100 -4.53 17.78 3.62
N ASN A 101 -4.29 18.11 2.36
CA ASN A 101 -5.34 18.42 1.40
C ASN A 101 -6.27 17.22 1.19
N LEU A 102 -5.72 16.02 1.02
CA LEU A 102 -6.51 14.80 0.88
C LEU A 102 -7.38 14.54 2.11
N LEU A 103 -6.82 14.69 3.32
CA LEU A 103 -7.59 14.49 4.54
C LEU A 103 -8.69 15.54 4.73
N SER A 104 -8.47 16.78 4.29
CA SER A 104 -9.46 17.86 4.42
C SER A 104 -10.73 17.63 3.59
N ILE A 105 -10.63 16.88 2.49
CA ILE A 105 -11.76 16.56 1.62
C ILE A 105 -12.29 15.15 1.79
N TYR A 106 -11.67 14.34 2.66
CA TYR A 106 -11.92 12.90 2.75
C TYR A 106 -13.40 12.55 2.91
N ASP A 107 -14.08 13.13 3.91
CA ASP A 107 -15.46 12.78 4.23
C ASP A 107 -16.45 13.22 3.13
N GLU A 108 -16.19 14.34 2.50
CA GLU A 108 -16.99 14.81 1.36
C GLU A 108 -16.76 13.91 0.13
N ALA A 109 -15.51 13.65 -0.20
CA ALA A 109 -15.15 12.81 -1.35
C ALA A 109 -15.56 11.35 -1.17
N PHE A 110 -15.57 10.84 0.08
CA PHE A 110 -16.08 9.50 0.38
C PHE A 110 -17.52 9.30 -0.10
N ILE A 111 -18.34 10.35 0.00
CA ILE A 111 -19.75 10.33 -0.41
C ILE A 111 -19.90 10.66 -1.89
N LYS A 112 -19.21 11.71 -2.37
CA LYS A 112 -19.43 12.29 -3.70
C LYS A 112 -18.58 11.65 -4.80
N ASP A 113 -17.37 11.20 -4.48
CA ASP A 113 -16.42 10.64 -5.45
C ASP A 113 -15.54 9.56 -4.85
N PRO A 114 -16.15 8.43 -4.42
CA PRO A 114 -15.44 7.35 -3.74
C PRO A 114 -14.33 6.73 -4.59
N LYS A 115 -14.49 6.72 -5.91
CA LYS A 115 -13.51 6.16 -6.84
C LYS A 115 -12.22 6.98 -6.83
N ASN A 116 -12.31 8.29 -7.01
CA ASN A 116 -11.12 9.15 -7.08
C ASN A 116 -10.50 9.33 -5.68
N LEU A 117 -11.28 9.33 -4.61
CA LEU A 117 -10.74 9.30 -3.26
C LEU A 117 -9.90 8.03 -3.02
N ALA A 118 -10.42 6.86 -3.37
CA ALA A 118 -9.69 5.61 -3.23
C ALA A 118 -8.38 5.62 -4.04
N LYS A 119 -8.43 6.15 -5.26
CA LYS A 119 -7.24 6.31 -6.10
C LYS A 119 -6.24 7.27 -5.45
N ALA A 120 -6.66 8.44 -4.98
CA ALA A 120 -5.78 9.43 -4.36
C ALA A 120 -5.07 8.88 -3.11
N ILE A 121 -5.77 8.09 -2.27
CA ILE A 121 -5.20 7.45 -1.08
C ILE A 121 -4.10 6.46 -1.48
N SER A 122 -4.39 5.55 -2.38
CA SER A 122 -3.42 4.53 -2.82
C SER A 122 -2.26 5.13 -3.63
N SER A 123 -2.50 6.20 -4.40
CA SER A 123 -1.48 6.93 -5.13
C SER A 123 -0.53 7.70 -4.21
N LEU A 124 -1.04 8.28 -3.12
CA LEU A 124 -0.18 9.00 -2.16
C LEU A 124 0.77 8.04 -1.44
N ASP A 125 0.31 6.85 -1.06
CA ASP A 125 1.17 5.81 -0.48
C ASP A 125 2.22 5.33 -1.50
N CYS A 126 1.80 5.05 -2.73
CA CYS A 126 2.68 4.67 -3.83
C CYS A 126 3.75 5.75 -4.09
N TRP A 127 3.36 7.02 -4.17
CA TRP A 127 4.30 8.11 -4.37
C TRP A 127 5.31 8.23 -3.21
N ALA A 128 4.85 8.10 -1.96
CA ALA A 128 5.72 8.18 -0.80
C ALA A 128 6.73 7.03 -0.74
N GLU A 129 6.30 5.84 -1.05
CA GLU A 129 7.14 4.64 -1.12
C GLU A 129 8.20 4.79 -2.21
N GLN A 130 7.83 5.14 -3.42
CA GLN A 130 8.76 5.31 -4.54
C GLN A 130 9.77 6.46 -4.32
N GLU A 131 9.36 7.55 -3.64
CA GLU A 131 10.29 8.63 -3.22
C GLU A 131 11.24 8.18 -2.10
N GLU A 132 10.84 7.24 -1.22
CA GLU A 132 11.74 6.63 -0.23
C GLU A 132 12.82 5.79 -0.91
N GLU A 133 12.45 4.99 -1.90
CA GLU A 133 13.36 4.11 -2.63
C GLU A 133 14.36 4.87 -3.51
N LYS A 134 13.98 5.96 -4.15
CA LYS A 134 14.81 6.85 -4.98
C LYS A 134 15.44 6.22 -6.23
N TRP A 135 14.94 5.08 -6.68
CA TRP A 135 15.57 4.34 -7.77
C TRP A 135 15.10 4.76 -9.15
N GLN A 136 13.81 4.97 -9.30
CA GLN A 136 13.16 5.00 -10.60
C GLN A 136 12.22 6.20 -10.70
N THR A 137 12.66 7.24 -11.39
CA THR A 137 11.85 8.46 -11.58
C THR A 137 10.53 8.21 -12.30
N TRP A 138 10.47 7.21 -13.19
CA TRP A 138 9.25 6.88 -13.92
C TRP A 138 8.18 6.21 -13.05
N ASP A 139 8.57 5.47 -12.00
CA ASP A 139 7.62 4.90 -11.04
C ASP A 139 7.02 5.98 -10.17
N ILE A 140 7.83 6.94 -9.73
CA ILE A 140 7.37 8.14 -9.00
C ILE A 140 6.29 8.88 -9.79
N GLU A 141 6.52 9.13 -11.08
CA GLU A 141 5.57 9.84 -11.94
C GLU A 141 4.28 9.05 -12.19
N LYS A 142 4.36 7.72 -12.20
CA LYS A 142 3.18 6.85 -12.33
C LYS A 142 2.26 6.91 -11.10
N CYS A 143 2.83 7.13 -9.91
CA CYS A 143 2.07 7.20 -8.65
C CYS A 143 1.41 8.58 -8.43
N LYS A 144 1.93 9.65 -9.03
CA LYS A 144 1.37 11.02 -8.96
C LYS A 144 0.13 11.17 -9.83
#